data_1d927b479b81e9363562f4707119c410
#
_entry.id   1d927b479b81e9363562f4707119c410
#
_cell.length_a   1.000
_cell.length_b   1.000
_cell.length_c   1.000
_cell.angle_alpha   90.00
_cell.angle_beta   90.00
_cell.angle_gamma   90.00
#
_symmetry.space_group_name_H-M   'P 1'
#
loop_
_entity.id
_entity.type
_entity.pdbx_description
1 polymer ?
#
loop_
_entity_poly.entity_id
_entity_poly.type
_entity_poly.pdbx_seq_one_letter_code
_entity_poly.pdbx_strand_id
1 'polypeptide(L)'
;LLSRTDRVGDLILSTPAIATMRASFPEAHITIVCSGYNAVVMDHSPDVDTVAIVPSQVRPEAYGATFRNVDLAIALAPNAADLKLIGATGARVRIGYTYQRRYLTRLIARRWVTDLLVSAADPAMCDRRPELVVQHEVDQVLALARRAGARTIVPDLRVMVTDADRAQVADLPLDPIVVHLGKRWTEHGSTTASLLEIFRELRGLGRPLVATYGADAAALAAVVRTAAVADRVIGGLTFGAWAAAFERAACILTIDTGATHVASAVRRPTVVLFEHAYFRLNSQEWSPYRVPNAVLRKPADDSPEALRASRADIVAAVTALL
;
A
#
# COMPACT_ATOMS: atom_id res chain seq x y z
N LEU A 1 16.80 -6.23 -12.96
CA LEU A 1 16.43 -6.56 -11.58
C LEU A 1 15.75 -5.36 -10.93
N LEU A 2 14.63 -5.59 -10.24
CA LEU A 2 13.90 -4.62 -9.43
C LEU A 2 13.98 -5.05 -7.96
N SER A 3 13.90 -4.11 -7.01
CA SER A 3 13.94 -4.42 -5.57
C SER A 3 12.94 -3.57 -4.80
N ARG A 4 12.07 -4.23 -4.03
CA ARG A 4 11.17 -3.63 -3.05
C ARG A 4 10.96 -4.60 -1.89
N THR A 5 11.62 -4.37 -0.77
CA THR A 5 11.69 -5.35 0.33
C THR A 5 10.94 -4.91 1.60
N ASP A 6 10.21 -3.80 1.57
CA ASP A 6 9.54 -3.21 2.73
C ASP A 6 8.13 -3.79 2.95
N ARG A 7 7.06 -3.03 2.73
CA ARG A 7 5.69 -3.42 3.09
C ARG A 7 4.90 -3.91 1.88
N VAL A 8 3.82 -4.66 2.14
CA VAL A 8 2.85 -5.11 1.12
C VAL A 8 2.28 -3.93 0.34
N GLY A 9 1.80 -2.90 1.04
CA GLY A 9 1.22 -1.71 0.40
C GLY A 9 2.19 -0.99 -0.53
N ASP A 10 3.45 -0.85 -0.10
CA ASP A 10 4.49 -0.20 -0.88
C ASP A 10 4.85 -0.99 -2.15
N LEU A 11 4.81 -2.33 -2.09
CA LEU A 11 5.01 -3.16 -3.28
C LEU A 11 3.81 -3.06 -4.24
N ILE A 12 2.57 -2.97 -3.73
CA ILE A 12 1.38 -2.71 -4.57
C ILE A 12 1.56 -1.37 -5.29
N LEU A 13 1.96 -0.31 -4.60
CA LEU A 13 2.24 1.00 -5.21
C LEU A 13 3.38 0.97 -6.24
N SER A 14 4.23 -0.05 -6.19
CA SER A 14 5.33 -0.24 -7.15
C SER A 14 4.92 -1.06 -8.39
N THR A 15 3.74 -1.70 -8.39
CA THR A 15 3.28 -2.51 -9.52
C THR A 15 3.15 -1.74 -10.83
N PRO A 16 2.78 -0.44 -10.87
CA PRO A 16 2.80 0.34 -12.09
C PRO A 16 4.20 0.47 -12.71
N ALA A 17 5.23 0.64 -11.88
CA ALA A 17 6.61 0.70 -12.38
C ALA A 17 7.06 -0.67 -12.94
N ILE A 18 6.70 -1.77 -12.27
CA ILE A 18 7.00 -3.14 -12.72
C ILE A 18 6.31 -3.42 -14.07
N ALA A 19 5.01 -3.14 -14.18
CA ALA A 19 4.23 -3.30 -15.40
C ALA A 19 4.75 -2.38 -16.54
N THR A 20 5.17 -1.17 -16.19
CA THR A 20 5.80 -0.22 -17.12
C THR A 20 7.12 -0.77 -17.67
N MET A 21 7.93 -1.40 -16.83
CA MET A 21 9.18 -2.06 -17.27
C MET A 21 8.87 -3.23 -18.21
N ARG A 22 7.91 -4.09 -17.88
CA ARG A 22 7.49 -5.21 -18.77
C ARG A 22 6.98 -4.69 -20.11
N ALA A 23 6.09 -3.68 -20.10
CA ALA A 23 5.52 -3.12 -21.33
C ALA A 23 6.56 -2.42 -22.21
N SER A 24 7.59 -1.83 -21.60
CA SER A 24 8.66 -1.13 -22.33
C SER A 24 9.80 -2.04 -22.78
N PHE A 25 9.98 -3.18 -22.12
CA PHE A 25 11.04 -4.15 -22.39
C PHE A 25 10.46 -5.58 -22.38
N PRO A 26 9.64 -5.94 -23.39
CA PRO A 26 8.89 -7.20 -23.38
C PRO A 26 9.79 -8.44 -23.36
N GLU A 27 10.96 -8.37 -23.99
CA GLU A 27 11.92 -9.47 -24.06
C GLU A 27 12.91 -9.53 -22.88
N ALA A 28 12.85 -8.56 -21.96
CA ALA A 28 13.74 -8.55 -20.81
C ALA A 28 13.34 -9.61 -19.77
N HIS A 29 14.32 -10.31 -19.18
CA HIS A 29 14.08 -11.11 -17.99
C HIS A 29 13.99 -10.19 -16.78
N ILE A 30 12.80 -10.08 -16.19
CA ILE A 30 12.52 -9.20 -15.05
C ILE A 30 12.47 -10.03 -13.75
N THR A 31 13.46 -9.81 -12.90
CA THR A 31 13.47 -10.35 -11.54
C THR A 31 13.06 -9.25 -10.57
N ILE A 32 12.07 -9.52 -9.72
CA ILE A 32 11.74 -8.69 -8.56
C ILE A 32 12.28 -9.32 -7.29
N VAL A 33 12.99 -8.55 -6.49
CA VAL A 33 13.49 -8.98 -5.17
C VAL A 33 12.56 -8.42 -4.10
N CYS A 34 11.97 -9.32 -3.32
CA CYS A 34 10.99 -9.05 -2.29
C CYS A 34 11.47 -9.54 -0.92
N SER A 35 10.79 -9.12 0.14
CA SER A 35 10.85 -9.80 1.44
C SER A 35 9.86 -10.98 1.46
N GLY A 36 10.03 -11.93 2.40
CA GLY A 36 9.06 -13.01 2.60
C GLY A 36 7.66 -12.49 3.01
N TYR A 37 7.59 -11.24 3.51
CA TYR A 37 6.33 -10.62 3.92
C TYR A 37 5.54 -10.04 2.74
N ASN A 38 6.20 -9.40 1.79
CA ASN A 38 5.51 -8.70 0.71
C ASN A 38 5.48 -9.45 -0.64
N ALA A 39 6.22 -10.56 -0.78
CA ALA A 39 6.30 -11.35 -2.01
C ALA A 39 4.93 -11.82 -2.53
N VAL A 40 3.96 -12.01 -1.64
CA VAL A 40 2.57 -12.41 -1.97
C VAL A 40 1.86 -11.46 -2.95
N VAL A 41 2.32 -10.20 -3.06
CA VAL A 41 1.79 -9.23 -4.03
C VAL A 41 2.11 -9.64 -5.47
N MET A 42 3.21 -10.38 -5.65
CA MET A 42 3.69 -10.82 -6.97
C MET A 42 3.16 -12.19 -7.37
N ASP A 43 2.36 -12.85 -6.52
CA ASP A 43 1.77 -14.14 -6.85
C ASP A 43 0.94 -14.02 -8.14
N HIS A 44 1.22 -14.89 -9.11
CA HIS A 44 0.60 -14.91 -10.43
C HIS A 44 0.80 -13.62 -11.28
N SER A 45 1.73 -12.74 -10.92
CA SER A 45 1.98 -11.52 -11.71
C SER A 45 2.59 -11.86 -13.08
N PRO A 46 1.98 -11.42 -14.18
CA PRO A 46 2.54 -11.63 -15.52
C PRO A 46 3.67 -10.65 -15.85
N ASP A 47 3.91 -9.67 -15.00
CA ASP A 47 4.85 -8.59 -15.26
C ASP A 47 6.30 -8.94 -14.86
N VAL A 48 6.50 -10.09 -14.18
CA VAL A 48 7.81 -10.57 -13.73
C VAL A 48 8.03 -12.03 -14.11
N ASP A 49 9.29 -12.40 -14.40
CA ASP A 49 9.66 -13.78 -14.71
C ASP A 49 10.13 -14.52 -13.46
N THR A 50 10.70 -13.79 -12.49
CA THR A 50 11.24 -14.38 -11.26
C THR A 50 10.92 -13.50 -10.06
N VAL A 51 10.37 -14.11 -9.01
CA VAL A 51 10.23 -13.50 -7.69
C VAL A 51 11.31 -14.10 -6.78
N ALA A 52 12.26 -13.28 -6.37
CA ALA A 52 13.35 -13.66 -5.48
C ALA A 52 13.10 -13.12 -4.08
N ILE A 53 13.20 -13.98 -3.07
CA ILE A 53 12.92 -13.60 -1.68
C ILE A 53 14.24 -13.47 -0.91
N VAL A 54 14.46 -12.27 -0.33
CA VAL A 54 15.63 -12.06 0.55
C VAL A 54 15.41 -12.85 1.85
N PRO A 55 16.31 -13.79 2.18
CA PRO A 55 16.23 -14.48 3.47
C PRO A 55 16.45 -13.50 4.63
N SER A 56 15.66 -13.61 5.69
CA SER A 56 15.67 -12.65 6.81
C SER A 56 17.01 -12.48 7.52
N GLN A 57 17.89 -13.51 7.47
CA GLN A 57 19.21 -13.49 8.10
C GLN A 57 20.35 -13.07 7.15
N VAL A 58 20.04 -12.81 5.87
CA VAL A 58 21.04 -12.43 4.87
C VAL A 58 21.06 -10.92 4.71
N ARG A 59 22.27 -10.34 4.77
CA ARG A 59 22.41 -8.90 4.52
C ARG A 59 22.06 -8.58 3.05
N PRO A 60 21.36 -7.47 2.79
CA PRO A 60 20.96 -7.09 1.43
C PRO A 60 22.09 -7.10 0.41
N GLU A 61 23.28 -6.62 0.82
CA GLU A 61 24.46 -6.59 -0.05
C GLU A 61 24.95 -8.01 -0.41
N ALA A 62 24.95 -8.92 0.56
CA ALA A 62 25.35 -10.30 0.33
C ALA A 62 24.39 -11.01 -0.62
N TYR A 63 23.09 -10.74 -0.48
CA TYR A 63 22.08 -11.28 -1.38
C TYR A 63 22.16 -10.66 -2.78
N GLY A 64 22.32 -9.34 -2.86
CA GLY A 64 22.51 -8.63 -4.14
C GLY A 64 23.71 -9.15 -4.92
N ALA A 65 24.81 -9.51 -4.24
CA ALA A 65 26.00 -10.07 -4.86
C ALA A 65 25.82 -11.49 -5.45
N THR A 66 24.71 -12.17 -5.17
CA THR A 66 24.42 -13.48 -5.77
C THR A 66 23.91 -13.38 -7.21
N PHE A 67 23.30 -12.25 -7.58
CA PHE A 67 22.81 -12.03 -8.94
C PHE A 67 23.99 -11.79 -9.90
N ARG A 68 23.91 -12.38 -11.06
CA ARG A 68 24.94 -12.27 -12.12
C ARG A 68 24.31 -11.75 -13.42
N ASN A 69 25.09 -11.08 -14.23
CA ASN A 69 24.67 -10.61 -15.56
C ASN A 69 23.45 -9.70 -15.50
N VAL A 70 23.39 -8.82 -14.52
CA VAL A 70 22.32 -7.82 -14.39
C VAL A 70 22.73 -6.57 -15.16
N ASP A 71 21.98 -6.23 -16.21
CA ASP A 71 22.22 -5.02 -17.00
C ASP A 71 21.75 -3.77 -16.28
N LEU A 72 20.55 -3.87 -15.71
CA LEU A 72 19.85 -2.77 -15.04
C LEU A 72 19.30 -3.23 -13.67
N ALA A 73 19.54 -2.45 -12.64
CA ALA A 73 18.97 -2.67 -11.31
C ALA A 73 18.27 -1.41 -10.80
N ILE A 74 17.04 -1.54 -10.29
CA ILE A 74 16.24 -0.43 -9.77
C ILE A 74 15.79 -0.72 -8.35
N ALA A 75 16.10 0.19 -7.40
CA ALA A 75 15.52 0.19 -6.06
C ALA A 75 14.23 1.00 -6.08
N LEU A 76 13.10 0.31 -5.95
CA LEU A 76 11.77 0.91 -5.89
C LEU A 76 11.42 1.46 -4.50
N ALA A 77 12.30 1.28 -3.51
CA ALA A 77 12.16 1.79 -2.16
C ALA A 77 13.26 2.82 -1.82
N PRO A 78 12.94 3.92 -1.12
CA PRO A 78 13.92 4.95 -0.75
C PRO A 78 14.73 4.59 0.50
N ASN A 79 14.95 3.30 0.75
CA ASN A 79 15.63 2.80 1.93
C ASN A 79 17.03 2.28 1.62
N ALA A 80 17.89 2.23 2.63
CA ALA A 80 19.28 1.82 2.48
C ALA A 80 19.44 0.34 2.10
N ALA A 81 18.51 -0.53 2.50
CA ALA A 81 18.58 -1.96 2.23
C ALA A 81 18.45 -2.25 0.73
N ASP A 82 17.42 -1.69 0.09
CA ASP A 82 17.21 -1.86 -1.34
C ASP A 82 18.31 -1.19 -2.17
N LEU A 83 18.78 0.01 -1.78
CA LEU A 83 19.90 0.69 -2.45
C LEU A 83 21.19 -0.13 -2.39
N LYS A 84 21.50 -0.72 -1.24
CA LYS A 84 22.68 -1.58 -1.06
C LYS A 84 22.56 -2.89 -1.84
N LEU A 85 21.36 -3.48 -1.86
CA LEU A 85 21.08 -4.70 -2.61
C LEU A 85 21.39 -4.50 -4.08
N ILE A 86 20.80 -3.48 -4.72
CA ILE A 86 21.06 -3.20 -6.13
C ILE A 86 22.50 -2.79 -6.40
N GLY A 87 23.14 -2.09 -5.43
CA GLY A 87 24.55 -1.71 -5.51
C GLY A 87 25.47 -2.92 -5.62
N ALA A 88 25.15 -4.01 -4.95
CA ALA A 88 25.96 -5.23 -4.91
C ALA A 88 25.76 -6.14 -6.13
N THR A 89 24.76 -5.92 -6.98
CA THR A 89 24.54 -6.71 -8.20
C THR A 89 25.63 -6.53 -9.26
N GLY A 90 26.41 -5.44 -9.17
CA GLY A 90 27.38 -5.07 -10.20
C GLY A 90 26.78 -4.59 -11.51
N ALA A 91 25.45 -4.37 -11.58
CA ALA A 91 24.78 -3.86 -12.77
C ALA A 91 25.41 -2.55 -13.25
N ARG A 92 25.52 -2.39 -14.56
CA ARG A 92 26.09 -1.17 -15.17
C ARG A 92 25.25 0.06 -14.86
N VAL A 93 23.92 -0.08 -14.86
CA VAL A 93 22.97 0.98 -14.56
C VAL A 93 22.23 0.60 -13.28
N ARG A 94 22.32 1.45 -12.26
CA ARG A 94 21.67 1.25 -10.97
C ARG A 94 20.92 2.52 -10.58
N ILE A 95 19.60 2.44 -10.51
CA ILE A 95 18.73 3.59 -10.28
C ILE A 95 18.01 3.44 -8.94
N GLY A 96 17.95 4.50 -8.18
CA GLY A 96 17.20 4.54 -6.92
C GLY A 96 16.74 5.95 -6.62
N TYR A 97 15.98 6.10 -5.54
CA TYR A 97 15.58 7.41 -5.07
C TYR A 97 15.70 7.53 -3.55
N THR A 98 15.67 8.77 -3.06
CA THR A 98 15.66 9.09 -1.63
C THR A 98 15.03 10.46 -1.42
N TYR A 99 14.74 10.79 -0.17
CA TYR A 99 14.16 12.08 0.18
C TYR A 99 15.23 13.17 0.35
N GLN A 100 14.85 14.40 0.03
CA GLN A 100 15.76 15.55 0.00
C GLN A 100 16.50 15.77 1.33
N ARG A 101 15.86 15.57 2.48
CA ARG A 101 16.48 15.77 3.81
C ARG A 101 17.40 14.63 4.27
N ARG A 102 17.37 13.50 3.62
CA ARG A 102 18.25 12.38 3.99
C ARG A 102 19.68 12.58 3.46
N TYR A 103 20.34 13.65 3.93
CA TYR A 103 21.67 14.06 3.42
C TYR A 103 22.71 12.94 3.47
N LEU A 104 22.82 12.24 4.61
CA LEU A 104 23.76 11.12 4.75
C LEU A 104 23.41 9.98 3.79
N THR A 105 22.13 9.61 3.70
CA THR A 105 21.67 8.59 2.75
C THR A 105 21.97 9.00 1.32
N ARG A 106 21.76 10.26 0.93
CA ARG A 106 22.10 10.78 -0.39
C ARG A 106 23.59 10.68 -0.71
N LEU A 107 24.45 11.05 0.26
CA LEU A 107 25.89 10.97 0.09
C LEU A 107 26.37 9.53 -0.06
N ILE A 108 25.87 8.64 0.78
CA ILE A 108 26.24 7.23 0.80
C ILE A 108 25.63 6.49 -0.40
N ALA A 109 24.38 6.80 -0.77
CA ALA A 109 23.68 6.15 -1.87
C ALA A 109 24.43 6.25 -3.20
N ARG A 110 25.15 7.33 -3.43
CA ARG A 110 25.99 7.52 -4.63
C ARG A 110 27.09 6.44 -4.81
N ARG A 111 27.38 5.66 -3.76
CA ARG A 111 28.28 4.49 -3.85
C ARG A 111 27.56 3.25 -4.41
N TRP A 112 26.24 3.20 -4.24
CA TRP A 112 25.41 2.03 -4.61
C TRP A 112 24.69 2.21 -5.94
N VAL A 113 24.34 3.45 -6.29
CA VAL A 113 23.57 3.75 -7.50
C VAL A 113 24.39 4.62 -8.46
N THR A 114 24.12 4.46 -9.77
CA THR A 114 24.66 5.32 -10.82
C THR A 114 23.78 6.56 -11.00
N ASP A 115 22.50 6.43 -10.70
CA ASP A 115 21.47 7.45 -10.81
C ASP A 115 20.63 7.52 -9.54
N LEU A 116 20.59 8.69 -8.91
CA LEU A 116 19.83 8.93 -7.69
C LEU A 116 18.80 10.05 -7.93
N LEU A 117 17.52 9.69 -7.94
CA LEU A 117 16.43 10.65 -7.93
C LEU A 117 16.20 11.15 -6.48
N VAL A 118 15.80 12.41 -6.35
CA VAL A 118 15.57 13.01 -5.05
C VAL A 118 14.14 13.54 -4.98
N SER A 119 13.34 12.92 -4.12
CA SER A 119 11.98 13.37 -3.84
C SER A 119 12.01 14.52 -2.82
N ALA A 120 11.15 15.51 -3.05
CA ALA A 120 10.91 16.58 -2.10
C ALA A 120 10.07 16.13 -0.90
N ALA A 121 9.33 15.03 -1.02
CA ALA A 121 8.49 14.48 0.04
C ALA A 121 9.36 14.09 1.25
N ASP A 122 9.09 14.73 2.37
CA ASP A 122 9.69 14.43 3.67
C ASP A 122 8.77 15.00 4.75
N PRO A 123 8.35 14.20 5.75
CA PRO A 123 7.39 14.61 6.76
C PRO A 123 7.72 15.97 7.40
N ALA A 124 8.96 16.13 7.82
CA ALA A 124 9.37 17.34 8.50
C ALA A 124 9.53 18.57 7.57
N MET A 125 9.60 18.35 6.25
CA MET A 125 9.57 19.47 5.27
C MET A 125 8.15 19.86 4.92
N CYS A 126 7.24 18.89 4.77
CA CYS A 126 5.85 19.17 4.41
C CYS A 126 5.14 20.04 5.46
N ASP A 127 5.44 19.83 6.76
CA ASP A 127 4.87 20.63 7.83
C ASP A 127 5.44 22.06 7.89
N ARG A 128 6.71 22.24 7.53
CA ARG A 128 7.40 23.54 7.58
C ARG A 128 7.32 24.35 6.29
N ARG A 129 7.03 23.70 5.19
CA ARG A 129 6.99 24.28 3.86
C ARG A 129 5.70 23.85 3.13
N PRO A 130 4.59 24.51 3.46
CA PRO A 130 3.27 24.18 2.92
C PRO A 130 3.16 24.33 1.39
N GLU A 131 4.07 25.06 0.77
CA GLU A 131 4.15 25.20 -0.68
C GLU A 131 4.72 23.97 -1.41
N LEU A 132 5.38 23.03 -0.69
CA LEU A 132 5.90 21.82 -1.31
C LEU A 132 4.76 20.89 -1.73
N VAL A 133 4.77 20.50 -2.97
CA VAL A 133 3.89 19.45 -3.50
C VAL A 133 4.48 18.10 -3.13
N VAL A 134 3.71 17.29 -2.40
CA VAL A 134 4.06 15.90 -2.14
C VAL A 134 3.65 15.08 -3.35
N GLN A 135 4.60 14.39 -3.97
CA GLN A 135 4.30 13.48 -5.06
C GLN A 135 3.75 12.16 -4.52
N HIS A 136 2.75 11.63 -5.20
CA HIS A 136 2.25 10.29 -4.90
C HIS A 136 3.36 9.25 -5.12
N GLU A 137 3.41 8.21 -4.28
CA GLU A 137 4.45 7.16 -4.35
C GLU A 137 4.51 6.50 -5.74
N VAL A 138 3.35 6.29 -6.39
CA VAL A 138 3.28 5.75 -7.76
C VAL A 138 4.04 6.64 -8.75
N ASP A 139 3.92 7.96 -8.63
CA ASP A 139 4.61 8.88 -9.53
C ASP A 139 6.13 8.85 -9.32
N GLN A 140 6.56 8.64 -8.07
CA GLN A 140 7.96 8.50 -7.73
C GLN A 140 8.57 7.22 -8.33
N VAL A 141 7.88 6.06 -8.19
CA VAL A 141 8.39 4.80 -8.77
C VAL A 141 8.30 4.77 -10.30
N LEU A 142 7.27 5.41 -10.89
CA LEU A 142 7.19 5.59 -12.35
C LEU A 142 8.31 6.51 -12.88
N ALA A 143 8.75 7.49 -12.10
CA ALA A 143 9.90 8.32 -12.47
C ALA A 143 11.19 7.48 -12.58
N LEU A 144 11.36 6.45 -11.73
CA LEU A 144 12.48 5.50 -11.82
C LEU A 144 12.41 4.68 -13.12
N ALA A 145 11.23 4.17 -13.48
CA ALA A 145 11.04 3.44 -14.71
C ALA A 145 11.32 4.32 -15.95
N ARG A 146 10.83 5.57 -15.96
CA ARG A 146 11.16 6.55 -17.02
C ARG A 146 12.67 6.82 -17.09
N ARG A 147 13.32 6.95 -15.96
CA ARG A 147 14.78 7.15 -15.88
C ARG A 147 15.55 5.95 -16.41
N ALA A 148 15.00 4.75 -16.29
CA ALA A 148 15.53 3.52 -16.87
C ALA A 148 15.31 3.41 -18.40
N GLY A 149 14.63 4.37 -19.01
CA GLY A 149 14.33 4.39 -20.45
C GLY A 149 12.98 3.81 -20.84
N ALA A 150 12.09 3.53 -19.87
CA ALA A 150 10.74 3.06 -20.16
C ALA A 150 9.93 4.14 -20.89
N ARG A 151 9.23 3.74 -21.96
CA ARG A 151 8.43 4.62 -22.82
C ARG A 151 6.93 4.31 -22.75
N THR A 152 6.57 3.06 -22.55
CA THR A 152 5.17 2.62 -22.44
C THR A 152 4.79 2.64 -20.95
N ILE A 153 4.04 3.66 -20.54
CA ILE A 153 3.66 3.85 -19.14
C ILE A 153 2.36 3.11 -18.84
N VAL A 154 2.38 2.28 -17.80
CA VAL A 154 1.23 1.55 -17.26
C VAL A 154 0.98 2.07 -15.84
N PRO A 155 0.03 3.00 -15.66
CA PRO A 155 -0.12 3.70 -14.39
C PRO A 155 -0.99 2.97 -13.36
N ASP A 156 -1.74 1.94 -13.74
CA ASP A 156 -2.70 1.29 -12.87
C ASP A 156 -2.03 0.31 -11.90
N LEU A 157 -2.47 0.35 -10.64
CA LEU A 157 -2.08 -0.66 -9.63
C LEU A 157 -2.58 -2.04 -10.05
N ARG A 158 -1.82 -3.07 -9.73
CA ARG A 158 -2.13 -4.47 -10.09
C ARG A 158 -1.94 -5.40 -8.90
N VAL A 159 -2.96 -6.20 -8.64
CA VAL A 159 -2.90 -7.42 -7.83
C VAL A 159 -3.64 -8.50 -8.59
N MET A 160 -3.12 -9.71 -8.56
CA MET A 160 -3.78 -10.82 -9.24
C MET A 160 -4.76 -11.49 -8.29
N VAL A 161 -5.98 -11.72 -8.79
CA VAL A 161 -7.04 -12.45 -8.09
C VAL A 161 -7.45 -13.61 -8.97
N THR A 162 -7.27 -14.82 -8.48
CA THR A 162 -7.61 -16.04 -9.20
C THR A 162 -9.05 -16.47 -8.95
N ASP A 163 -9.58 -17.38 -9.77
CA ASP A 163 -10.91 -17.95 -9.51
C ASP A 163 -10.94 -18.77 -8.21
N ALA A 164 -9.82 -19.38 -7.84
CA ALA A 164 -9.68 -20.05 -6.55
C ALA A 164 -9.77 -19.08 -5.36
N ASP A 165 -9.23 -17.86 -5.50
CA ASP A 165 -9.36 -16.81 -4.49
C ASP A 165 -10.80 -16.34 -4.38
N ARG A 166 -11.48 -16.10 -5.50
CA ARG A 166 -12.90 -15.72 -5.53
C ARG A 166 -13.79 -16.78 -4.92
N ALA A 167 -13.49 -18.08 -5.14
CA ALA A 167 -14.23 -19.18 -4.54
C ALA A 167 -14.15 -19.19 -3.01
N GLN A 168 -13.02 -18.77 -2.41
CA GLN A 168 -12.87 -18.68 -0.95
C GLN A 168 -13.81 -17.66 -0.29
N VAL A 169 -14.30 -16.68 -1.04
CA VAL A 169 -15.15 -15.60 -0.56
C VAL A 169 -16.51 -15.57 -1.25
N ALA A 170 -16.89 -16.65 -1.94
CA ALA A 170 -18.12 -16.72 -2.71
C ALA A 170 -19.39 -16.60 -1.84
N ASP A 171 -19.31 -16.97 -0.57
CA ASP A 171 -20.38 -16.90 0.43
C ASP A 171 -20.57 -15.51 1.04
N LEU A 172 -19.70 -14.55 0.72
CA LEU A 172 -19.89 -13.16 1.16
C LEU A 172 -21.07 -12.51 0.42
N PRO A 173 -21.79 -11.60 1.07
CA PRO A 173 -22.87 -10.89 0.42
C PRO A 173 -22.38 -10.11 -0.81
N LEU A 174 -23.29 -9.77 -1.70
CA LEU A 174 -23.02 -8.94 -2.86
C LEU A 174 -23.02 -7.45 -2.45
N ASP A 175 -22.11 -6.69 -3.04
CA ASP A 175 -21.99 -5.24 -2.85
C ASP A 175 -21.99 -4.77 -1.39
N PRO A 176 -21.24 -5.42 -0.47
CA PRO A 176 -21.17 -5.00 0.92
C PRO A 176 -20.37 -3.71 1.08
N ILE A 177 -20.61 -3.01 2.18
CA ILE A 177 -19.61 -2.10 2.73
C ILE A 177 -18.57 -2.97 3.44
N VAL A 178 -17.30 -2.89 3.04
CA VAL A 178 -16.22 -3.63 3.69
C VAL A 178 -15.44 -2.70 4.61
N VAL A 179 -15.37 -3.03 5.89
CA VAL A 179 -14.51 -2.32 6.86
C VAL A 179 -13.27 -3.18 7.13
N HIS A 180 -12.08 -2.70 6.74
CA HIS A 180 -10.85 -3.39 7.06
C HIS A 180 -10.31 -2.97 8.42
N LEU A 181 -10.23 -3.93 9.33
CA LEU A 181 -9.75 -3.72 10.69
C LEU A 181 -8.22 -3.81 10.74
N GLY A 182 -7.61 -2.84 11.38
CA GLY A 182 -6.21 -2.81 11.74
C GLY A 182 -6.05 -2.19 13.13
N LYS A 183 -4.92 -2.39 13.78
CA LYS A 183 -4.71 -1.90 15.15
C LYS A 183 -4.86 -0.38 15.30
N ARG A 184 -4.54 0.39 14.25
CA ARG A 184 -4.67 1.85 14.26
C ARG A 184 -6.10 2.36 14.43
N TRP A 185 -7.13 1.52 14.29
CA TRP A 185 -8.50 1.88 14.62
C TRP A 185 -8.73 2.19 16.12
N THR A 186 -7.79 1.80 16.99
CA THR A 186 -7.86 2.01 18.44
C THR A 186 -6.67 2.79 18.96
N GLU A 187 -5.93 3.45 18.07
CA GLU A 187 -4.79 4.31 18.41
C GLU A 187 -5.13 5.77 18.04
N HIS A 188 -4.57 6.73 18.77
CA HIS A 188 -4.57 8.18 18.45
C HIS A 188 -5.86 8.72 17.80
N GLY A 189 -6.74 9.33 18.57
CA GLY A 189 -7.99 9.92 18.05
C GLY A 189 -9.03 8.89 17.61
N SER A 190 -8.98 7.67 18.15
CA SER A 190 -9.96 6.61 17.90
C SER A 190 -10.00 5.63 19.07
N THR A 191 -11.18 5.10 19.35
CA THR A 191 -11.40 4.11 20.41
C THR A 191 -12.20 2.92 19.89
N THR A 192 -12.14 1.80 20.59
CA THR A 192 -13.00 0.65 20.27
C THR A 192 -14.48 1.02 20.31
N ALA A 193 -14.91 1.84 21.26
CA ALA A 193 -16.29 2.30 21.36
C ALA A 193 -16.69 3.13 20.12
N SER A 194 -15.85 4.09 19.71
CA SER A 194 -16.11 4.91 18.51
C SER A 194 -16.19 4.07 17.25
N LEU A 195 -15.35 3.05 17.11
CA LEU A 195 -15.41 2.13 15.99
C LEU A 195 -16.73 1.35 15.96
N LEU A 196 -17.20 0.84 17.09
CA LEU A 196 -18.48 0.13 17.15
C LEU A 196 -19.66 1.05 16.80
N GLU A 197 -19.61 2.33 17.16
CA GLU A 197 -20.61 3.32 16.74
C GLU A 197 -20.58 3.55 15.22
N ILE A 198 -19.40 3.62 14.61
CA ILE A 198 -19.27 3.69 13.15
C ILE A 198 -19.96 2.50 12.49
N PHE A 199 -19.73 1.28 12.95
CA PHE A 199 -20.41 0.09 12.42
C PHE A 199 -21.92 0.17 12.54
N ARG A 200 -22.45 0.64 13.70
CA ARG A 200 -23.91 0.79 13.91
C ARG A 200 -24.54 1.77 12.93
N GLU A 201 -23.89 2.91 12.69
CA GLU A 201 -24.39 3.89 11.74
C GLU A 201 -24.29 3.41 10.29
N LEU A 202 -23.21 2.73 9.91
CA LEU A 202 -23.06 2.15 8.56
C LEU A 202 -24.13 1.09 8.26
N ARG A 203 -24.56 0.31 9.25
CA ARG A 203 -25.71 -0.62 9.07
C ARG A 203 -26.99 0.11 8.66
N GLY A 204 -27.18 1.34 9.07
CA GLY A 204 -28.30 2.18 8.68
C GLY A 204 -28.34 2.53 7.19
N LEU A 205 -27.26 2.31 6.43
CA LEU A 205 -27.19 2.58 5.00
C LEU A 205 -27.84 1.48 4.12
N GLY A 206 -28.40 0.43 4.73
CA GLY A 206 -29.16 -0.60 4.03
C GLY A 206 -28.34 -1.56 3.17
N ARG A 207 -27.01 -1.59 3.34
CA ARG A 207 -26.13 -2.55 2.67
C ARG A 207 -25.53 -3.55 3.66
N PRO A 208 -25.22 -4.78 3.22
CA PRO A 208 -24.50 -5.72 4.05
C PRO A 208 -23.17 -5.13 4.51
N LEU A 209 -22.78 -5.43 5.75
CA LEU A 209 -21.57 -4.90 6.38
C LEU A 209 -20.63 -6.05 6.72
N VAL A 210 -19.47 -6.05 6.08
CA VAL A 210 -18.43 -7.08 6.24
C VAL A 210 -17.20 -6.46 6.88
N ALA A 211 -16.71 -7.06 7.97
CA ALA A 211 -15.42 -6.72 8.55
C ALA A 211 -14.35 -7.71 8.09
N THR A 212 -13.22 -7.22 7.58
CA THR A 212 -12.04 -8.04 7.26
C THR A 212 -10.88 -7.67 8.17
N TYR A 213 -9.99 -8.61 8.49
CA TYR A 213 -8.87 -8.34 9.39
C TYR A 213 -7.65 -9.23 9.11
N GLY A 214 -6.47 -8.69 9.39
CA GLY A 214 -5.21 -9.43 9.48
C GLY A 214 -4.94 -9.93 10.90
N ALA A 215 -3.87 -10.71 11.08
CA ALA A 215 -3.49 -11.28 12.38
C ALA A 215 -3.29 -10.23 13.49
N ASP A 216 -2.82 -9.04 13.13
CA ASP A 216 -2.59 -7.91 14.04
C ASP A 216 -3.87 -7.30 14.63
N ALA A 217 -5.04 -7.55 14.02
CA ALA A 217 -6.33 -7.02 14.44
C ALA A 217 -7.30 -8.12 14.96
N ALA A 218 -6.82 -9.33 15.23
CA ALA A 218 -7.66 -10.45 15.65
C ALA A 218 -8.46 -10.14 16.94
N ALA A 219 -7.86 -9.47 17.91
CA ALA A 219 -8.54 -9.07 19.15
C ALA A 219 -9.67 -8.06 18.87
N LEU A 220 -9.44 -7.08 18.01
CA LEU A 220 -10.44 -6.10 17.60
C LEU A 220 -11.59 -6.77 16.82
N ALA A 221 -11.26 -7.71 15.94
CA ALA A 221 -12.27 -8.50 15.21
C ALA A 221 -13.16 -9.33 16.13
N ALA A 222 -12.60 -9.88 17.22
CA ALA A 222 -13.39 -10.57 18.24
C ALA A 222 -14.39 -9.64 18.93
N VAL A 223 -14.00 -8.41 19.24
CA VAL A 223 -14.91 -7.40 19.81
C VAL A 223 -16.02 -7.04 18.83
N VAL A 224 -15.71 -6.79 17.55
CA VAL A 224 -16.69 -6.49 16.51
C VAL A 224 -17.69 -7.64 16.35
N ARG A 225 -17.21 -8.89 16.38
CA ARG A 225 -18.05 -10.10 16.28
C ARG A 225 -18.98 -10.23 17.49
N THR A 226 -18.45 -10.06 18.71
CA THR A 226 -19.23 -10.15 19.94
C THR A 226 -20.31 -9.06 20.02
N ALA A 227 -20.00 -7.85 19.54
CA ALA A 227 -20.94 -6.74 19.49
C ALA A 227 -22.02 -6.91 18.40
N ALA A 228 -21.91 -7.93 17.52
CA ALA A 228 -22.84 -8.25 16.43
C ALA A 228 -23.18 -7.04 15.53
N VAL A 229 -22.20 -6.14 15.30
CA VAL A 229 -22.38 -4.91 14.52
C VAL A 229 -22.08 -5.07 13.04
N ALA A 230 -21.51 -6.19 12.61
CA ALA A 230 -21.28 -6.56 11.21
C ALA A 230 -21.99 -7.89 10.87
N ASP A 231 -22.43 -8.04 9.61
CA ASP A 231 -23.09 -9.27 9.15
C ASP A 231 -22.10 -10.43 9.01
N ARG A 232 -20.85 -10.12 8.66
CA ARG A 232 -19.75 -11.09 8.59
C ARG A 232 -18.46 -10.46 9.12
N VAL A 233 -17.68 -11.27 9.83
CA VAL A 233 -16.33 -10.90 10.31
C VAL A 233 -15.36 -12.00 9.89
N ILE A 234 -14.50 -11.72 8.92
CA ILE A 234 -13.65 -12.71 8.28
C ILE A 234 -12.16 -12.33 8.37
N GLY A 235 -11.33 -13.33 8.59
CA GLY A 235 -9.86 -13.21 8.61
C GLY A 235 -9.21 -14.52 8.23
N GLY A 236 -7.88 -14.57 8.25
CA GLY A 236 -7.13 -15.76 7.84
C GLY A 236 -7.19 -16.04 6.33
N LEU A 237 -7.57 -15.05 5.54
CA LEU A 237 -7.59 -15.12 4.09
C LEU A 237 -6.16 -15.09 3.52
N THR A 238 -5.95 -15.79 2.41
CA THR A 238 -4.77 -15.57 1.57
C THR A 238 -4.79 -14.12 1.04
N PHE A 239 -3.67 -13.63 0.54
CA PHE A 239 -3.62 -12.28 -0.05
C PHE A 239 -4.61 -12.13 -1.22
N GLY A 240 -4.64 -13.11 -2.12
CA GLY A 240 -5.57 -13.12 -3.25
C GLY A 240 -7.04 -13.18 -2.83
N ALA A 241 -7.38 -14.02 -1.84
CA ALA A 241 -8.74 -14.11 -1.31
C ALA A 241 -9.16 -12.82 -0.57
N TRP A 242 -8.23 -12.15 0.12
CA TRP A 242 -8.49 -10.83 0.70
C TRP A 242 -8.77 -9.78 -0.39
N ALA A 243 -7.98 -9.76 -1.46
CA ALA A 243 -8.23 -8.89 -2.61
C ALA A 243 -9.59 -9.23 -3.29
N ALA A 244 -9.94 -10.54 -3.39
CA ALA A 244 -11.24 -10.99 -3.90
C ALA A 244 -12.42 -10.51 -3.02
N ALA A 245 -12.26 -10.49 -1.70
CA ALA A 245 -13.26 -9.93 -0.80
C ALA A 245 -13.47 -8.42 -1.06
N PHE A 246 -12.40 -7.71 -1.37
CA PHE A 246 -12.47 -6.30 -1.76
C PHE A 246 -13.08 -6.08 -3.15
N GLU A 247 -12.83 -6.96 -4.12
CA GLU A 247 -13.50 -6.91 -5.45
C GLU A 247 -15.03 -6.94 -5.34
N ARG A 248 -15.57 -7.56 -4.29
CA ARG A 248 -17.04 -7.66 -4.08
C ARG A 248 -17.63 -6.42 -3.43
N ALA A 249 -16.82 -5.54 -2.85
CA ALA A 249 -17.29 -4.39 -2.06
C ALA A 249 -17.94 -3.31 -2.94
N ALA A 250 -19.02 -2.70 -2.46
CA ALA A 250 -19.53 -1.44 -3.01
C ALA A 250 -18.63 -0.27 -2.61
N CYS A 251 -18.18 -0.27 -1.35
CA CYS A 251 -17.24 0.72 -0.81
C CYS A 251 -16.36 0.06 0.26
N ILE A 252 -15.11 0.48 0.35
CA ILE A 252 -14.15 0.02 1.36
C ILE A 252 -13.86 1.16 2.32
N LEU A 253 -14.01 0.91 3.61
CA LEU A 253 -13.59 1.80 4.68
C LEU A 253 -12.36 1.21 5.35
N THR A 254 -11.28 1.96 5.40
CA THR A 254 -10.03 1.53 6.04
C THR A 254 -9.30 2.69 6.71
N ILE A 255 -8.24 2.36 7.40
CA ILE A 255 -7.24 3.32 7.89
C ILE A 255 -6.00 3.22 7.01
N ASP A 256 -5.06 4.14 7.16
CA ASP A 256 -3.76 4.17 6.47
C ASP A 256 -2.98 2.86 6.68
N THR A 257 -3.22 1.90 5.78
CA THR A 257 -2.59 0.56 5.75
C THR A 257 -2.51 0.05 4.32
N GLY A 258 -1.90 -1.12 4.11
CA GLY A 258 -1.88 -1.78 2.81
C GLY A 258 -3.26 -2.02 2.18
N ALA A 259 -4.32 -2.07 2.99
CA ALA A 259 -5.70 -2.20 2.52
C ALA A 259 -6.12 -1.08 1.57
N THR A 260 -5.67 0.15 1.80
CA THR A 260 -5.88 1.29 0.90
C THR A 260 -5.43 0.99 -0.52
N HIS A 261 -4.28 0.34 -0.65
CA HIS A 261 -3.67 0.06 -1.95
C HIS A 261 -4.24 -1.20 -2.60
N VAL A 262 -4.64 -2.21 -1.81
CA VAL A 262 -5.42 -3.36 -2.32
C VAL A 262 -6.75 -2.88 -2.90
N ALA A 263 -7.48 -2.02 -2.17
CA ALA A 263 -8.75 -1.43 -2.62
C ALA A 263 -8.58 -0.70 -3.97
N SER A 264 -7.52 0.10 -4.08
CA SER A 264 -7.18 0.81 -5.33
C SER A 264 -6.82 -0.16 -6.47
N ALA A 265 -6.07 -1.22 -6.18
CA ALA A 265 -5.67 -2.22 -7.17
C ALA A 265 -6.86 -3.01 -7.73
N VAL A 266 -7.87 -3.30 -6.89
CA VAL A 266 -9.13 -3.94 -7.32
C VAL A 266 -10.20 -2.92 -7.73
N ARG A 267 -9.84 -1.64 -7.86
CA ARG A 267 -10.66 -0.55 -8.40
C ARG A 267 -11.96 -0.31 -7.65
N ARG A 268 -11.92 -0.33 -6.32
CA ARG A 268 -13.11 -0.08 -5.50
C ARG A 268 -13.09 1.30 -4.85
N PRO A 269 -14.26 1.96 -4.73
CA PRO A 269 -14.41 3.20 -3.98
C PRO A 269 -13.89 3.01 -2.55
N THR A 270 -13.14 4.00 -2.04
CA THR A 270 -12.41 3.84 -0.77
C THR A 270 -12.49 5.08 0.09
N VAL A 271 -12.94 4.91 1.33
CA VAL A 271 -12.79 5.89 2.40
C VAL A 271 -11.59 5.48 3.24
N VAL A 272 -10.64 6.38 3.42
CA VAL A 272 -9.44 6.11 4.22
C VAL A 272 -9.21 7.19 5.26
N LEU A 273 -8.93 6.75 6.51
CA LEU A 273 -8.54 7.64 7.60
C LEU A 273 -7.03 7.61 7.77
N PHE A 274 -6.42 8.77 7.65
CA PHE A 274 -5.00 8.96 7.97
C PHE A 274 -4.84 9.53 9.38
N GLU A 275 -3.72 9.20 10.00
CA GLU A 275 -3.37 9.73 11.32
C GLU A 275 -3.34 11.26 11.32
N HIS A 276 -3.71 11.87 12.47
CA HIS A 276 -3.68 13.31 12.63
C HIS A 276 -2.29 13.89 12.39
N ALA A 277 -1.27 13.24 12.98
CA ALA A 277 0.13 13.56 12.75
C ALA A 277 0.54 13.20 11.31
N TYR A 278 1.29 14.08 10.67
CA TYR A 278 1.78 13.90 9.29
C TYR A 278 0.68 13.70 8.24
N PHE A 279 -0.55 14.11 8.53
CA PHE A 279 -1.70 13.95 7.64
C PHE A 279 -1.40 14.45 6.23
N ARG A 280 -0.84 15.65 6.11
CA ARG A 280 -0.57 16.26 4.82
C ARG A 280 0.37 15.43 3.94
N LEU A 281 1.43 14.86 4.53
CA LEU A 281 2.32 13.97 3.79
C LEU A 281 1.60 12.67 3.41
N ASN A 282 1.11 11.96 4.43
CA ASN A 282 0.60 10.60 4.26
C ASN A 282 -0.60 10.56 3.31
N SER A 283 -1.50 11.56 3.41
CA SER A 283 -2.69 11.66 2.57
C SER A 283 -2.42 12.03 1.12
N GLN A 284 -1.24 12.58 0.80
CA GLN A 284 -0.84 12.89 -0.57
C GLN A 284 0.06 11.79 -1.16
N GLU A 285 1.02 11.29 -0.38
CA GLU A 285 1.97 10.29 -0.85
C GLU A 285 1.34 8.89 -1.00
N TRP A 286 0.39 8.54 -0.11
CA TRP A 286 -0.19 7.19 -0.04
C TRP A 286 -1.73 7.15 -0.11
N SER A 287 -2.36 8.18 -0.67
CA SER A 287 -3.81 8.18 -0.90
C SER A 287 -4.26 7.02 -1.81
N PRO A 288 -5.56 6.66 -1.82
CA PRO A 288 -6.09 5.76 -2.84
C PRO A 288 -5.79 6.28 -4.24
N TYR A 289 -5.31 5.41 -5.11
CA TYR A 289 -4.80 5.81 -6.43
C TYR A 289 -5.78 5.46 -7.54
N ARG A 290 -6.22 6.49 -8.29
CA ARG A 290 -7.09 6.37 -9.49
C ARG A 290 -8.41 5.64 -9.26
N VAL A 291 -8.98 5.79 -8.09
CA VAL A 291 -10.33 5.29 -7.74
C VAL A 291 -11.13 6.40 -7.07
N PRO A 292 -12.47 6.35 -7.13
CA PRO A 292 -13.30 7.24 -6.30
C PRO A 292 -12.90 7.09 -4.83
N ASN A 293 -12.64 8.19 -4.15
CA ASN A 293 -12.17 8.10 -2.77
C ASN A 293 -12.53 9.31 -1.93
N ALA A 294 -12.52 9.11 -0.62
CA ALA A 294 -12.53 10.16 0.39
C ALA A 294 -11.38 9.94 1.37
N VAL A 295 -10.58 10.98 1.55
CA VAL A 295 -9.44 10.98 2.45
C VAL A 295 -9.78 11.80 3.68
N LEU A 296 -9.86 11.15 4.83
CA LEU A 296 -10.26 11.76 6.10
C LEU A 296 -9.07 11.79 7.07
N ARG A 297 -9.06 12.83 7.92
CA ARG A 297 -8.08 12.99 8.99
C ARG A 297 -8.68 12.47 10.29
N LYS A 298 -7.96 11.61 11.01
CA LYS A 298 -8.35 11.23 12.36
C LYS A 298 -8.38 12.46 13.27
N PRO A 299 -9.24 12.47 14.31
CA PRO A 299 -9.24 13.53 15.31
C PRO A 299 -7.87 13.69 15.98
N ALA A 300 -7.63 14.88 16.51
CA ALA A 300 -6.41 15.15 17.27
C ALA A 300 -6.42 14.48 18.65
N ASP A 301 -7.62 14.23 19.17
CA ASP A 301 -7.86 13.67 20.51
C ASP A 301 -9.10 12.75 20.53
N ASP A 302 -9.33 12.11 21.66
CA ASP A 302 -10.43 11.17 21.89
C ASP A 302 -11.65 11.82 22.56
N SER A 303 -11.80 13.14 22.48
CA SER A 303 -12.96 13.84 23.05
C SER A 303 -14.26 13.33 22.40
N PRO A 304 -15.36 13.23 23.17
CA PRO A 304 -16.64 12.76 22.62
C PRO A 304 -17.15 13.60 21.44
N GLU A 305 -16.82 14.87 21.42
CA GLU A 305 -17.16 15.79 20.32
C GLU A 305 -16.37 15.48 19.06
N ALA A 306 -15.04 15.35 19.18
CA ALA A 306 -14.14 15.03 18.07
C ALA A 306 -14.46 13.66 17.46
N LEU A 307 -14.71 12.65 18.31
CA LEU A 307 -15.11 11.30 17.86
C LEU A 307 -16.47 11.30 17.14
N ARG A 308 -17.47 12.09 17.62
CA ARG A 308 -18.77 12.23 16.93
C ARG A 308 -18.63 12.91 15.57
N ALA A 309 -17.86 13.98 15.51
CA ALA A 309 -17.63 14.70 14.24
C ALA A 309 -16.95 13.78 13.22
N SER A 310 -15.88 13.09 13.62
CA SER A 310 -15.17 12.13 12.75
C SER A 310 -16.08 11.02 12.27
N ARG A 311 -16.96 10.48 13.12
CA ARG A 311 -17.94 9.46 12.75
C ARG A 311 -18.93 9.97 11.71
N ALA A 312 -19.46 11.18 11.88
CA ALA A 312 -20.36 11.80 10.92
C ALA A 312 -19.69 11.98 9.55
N ASP A 313 -18.42 12.43 9.53
CA ASP A 313 -17.63 12.58 8.30
C ASP A 313 -17.43 11.22 7.60
N ILE A 314 -17.14 10.16 8.37
CA ILE A 314 -16.96 8.80 7.82
C ILE A 314 -18.25 8.32 7.16
N VAL A 315 -19.37 8.44 7.84
CA VAL A 315 -20.66 7.97 7.32
C VAL A 315 -21.07 8.77 6.08
N ALA A 316 -20.90 10.09 6.12
CA ALA A 316 -21.14 10.95 4.96
C ALA A 316 -20.26 10.58 3.76
N ALA A 317 -18.96 10.33 3.99
CA ALA A 317 -18.03 9.94 2.95
C ALA A 317 -18.37 8.57 2.34
N VAL A 318 -18.71 7.57 3.16
CA VAL A 318 -19.18 6.26 2.67
C VAL A 318 -20.46 6.42 1.86
N THR A 319 -21.43 7.18 2.36
CA THR A 319 -22.71 7.44 1.66
C THR A 319 -22.49 8.07 0.28
N ALA A 320 -21.55 9.01 0.18
CA ALA A 320 -21.24 9.70 -1.08
C ALA A 320 -20.56 8.80 -2.12
N LEU A 321 -19.97 7.68 -1.70
CA LEU A 321 -19.29 6.73 -2.58
C LEU A 321 -20.11 5.47 -2.92
N LEU A 322 -21.27 5.30 -2.31
CA LEU A 322 -22.23 4.21 -2.60
C LEU A 322 -23.14 4.54 -3.77
#